data_5b76e8bca9f84515d83b890dfb8c920e
#
_entry.id   5b76e8bca9f84515d83b890dfb8c920e
#
_cell.length_a   1.000
_cell.length_b   1.000
_cell.length_c   1.000
_cell.angle_alpha   90.00
_cell.angle_beta   90.00
_cell.angle_gamma   90.00
#
_symmetry.space_group_name_H-M   'P 1'
#
loop_
_entity.id
_entity.type
_entity.pdbx_description
1 polymer ?
#
loop_
_entity_poly.entity_id
_entity_poly.type
_entity_poly.pdbx_seq_one_letter_code
_entity_poly.pdbx_strand_id
1 'polypeptide(L)'
;MSRHRPIDLPDPASTVFKHVLLASEGRKIPDEAIRFAANLARHGQARNGQAKVDVLSVARIWGTSFGLPNPGLLPTRKEWDEQRDQVAAAVKVLQRRKVVAEGHVIGARHAGKRIIAEAQRLSCDAIVMAAEAPRHWLIGSLLWSQEPYRVRRRARLPVYVVEVSGGRTSTGG
;
A
#
# COMPACT_ATOMS: atom_id res chain seq x y z
N MET A 1 27.82 11.89 2.73
CA MET A 1 26.63 11.18 2.18
C MET A 1 26.41 9.91 2.99
N SER A 2 25.50 9.96 3.94
CA SER A 2 25.16 8.79 4.76
C SER A 2 24.37 7.81 3.89
N ARG A 3 24.98 6.69 3.52
CA ARG A 3 24.28 5.59 2.84
C ARG A 3 23.25 5.02 3.82
N HIS A 4 22.00 5.28 3.56
CA HIS A 4 20.90 4.72 4.34
C HIS A 4 20.97 3.19 4.21
N ARG A 5 21.38 2.51 5.29
CA ARG A 5 21.35 1.05 5.35
C ARG A 5 19.90 0.60 5.30
N PRO A 6 19.52 -0.34 4.42
CA PRO A 6 18.17 -0.91 4.46
C PRO A 6 17.91 -1.43 5.87
N ILE A 7 16.71 -1.13 6.39
CA ILE A 7 16.28 -1.69 7.67
C ILE A 7 16.11 -3.20 7.43
N ASP A 8 16.79 -4.01 8.26
CA ASP A 8 16.55 -5.44 8.28
C ASP A 8 15.07 -5.64 8.62
N LEU A 9 14.34 -6.34 7.72
CA LEU A 9 12.93 -6.60 7.93
C LEU A 9 12.78 -7.55 9.12
N PRO A 10 12.12 -7.09 10.19
CA PRO A 10 11.82 -8.00 11.29
C PRO A 10 10.89 -9.11 10.81
N ASP A 11 11.06 -10.30 11.37
CA ASP A 11 10.18 -11.43 11.08
C ASP A 11 8.72 -11.06 11.45
N PRO A 12 7.80 -11.08 10.47
CA PRO A 12 6.41 -10.73 10.71
C PRO A 12 5.70 -11.66 11.70
N ALA A 13 6.20 -12.89 11.87
CA ALA A 13 5.62 -13.85 12.81
C ALA A 13 6.05 -13.61 14.26
N SER A 14 7.19 -13.00 14.49
CA SER A 14 7.75 -12.75 15.83
C SER A 14 7.56 -11.32 16.33
N THR A 15 7.36 -10.37 15.41
CA THR A 15 7.27 -8.94 15.73
C THR A 15 5.83 -8.51 15.96
N VAL A 16 5.64 -7.67 16.97
CA VAL A 16 4.33 -7.13 17.36
C VAL A 16 4.17 -5.73 16.80
N PHE A 17 3.22 -5.56 15.89
CA PHE A 17 2.85 -4.26 15.34
C PHE A 17 1.52 -3.80 15.93
N LYS A 18 1.45 -2.55 16.36
CA LYS A 18 0.23 -1.93 16.89
C LYS A 18 -0.55 -1.20 15.81
N HIS A 19 0.14 -0.65 14.83
CA HIS A 19 -0.46 0.17 13.80
C HIS A 19 0.20 -0.08 12.44
N VAL A 20 -0.53 -0.73 11.55
CA VAL A 20 -0.06 -1.09 10.22
C VAL A 20 -0.70 -0.19 9.17
N LEU A 21 0.09 0.35 8.24
CA LEU A 21 -0.40 1.03 7.05
C LEU A 21 -0.42 0.07 5.87
N LEU A 22 -1.61 -0.25 5.35
CA LEU A 22 -1.78 -0.95 4.08
C LEU A 22 -1.91 0.09 2.97
N ALA A 23 -0.88 0.26 2.15
CA ALA A 23 -0.80 1.35 1.19
C ALA A 23 -0.83 0.89 -0.26
N SER A 24 -1.52 1.64 -1.11
CA SER A 24 -1.55 1.51 -2.56
C SER A 24 -1.26 2.85 -3.22
N GLU A 25 -0.63 2.80 -4.37
CA GLU A 25 -0.36 3.96 -5.24
C GLU A 25 -1.46 4.18 -6.31
N GLY A 26 -2.71 3.98 -5.91
CA GLY A 26 -3.88 4.09 -6.80
C GLY A 26 -4.19 2.81 -7.57
N ARG A 27 -3.52 1.71 -7.26
CA ARG A 27 -3.80 0.39 -7.83
C ARG A 27 -4.75 -0.39 -6.92
N LYS A 28 -5.42 -1.39 -7.49
CA LYS A 28 -6.23 -2.33 -6.72
C LYS A 28 -5.37 -2.98 -5.63
N ILE A 29 -5.91 -3.01 -4.42
CA ILE A 29 -5.28 -3.69 -3.29
C ILE A 29 -5.66 -5.17 -3.36
N PRO A 30 -4.68 -6.07 -3.59
CA PRO A 30 -4.98 -7.50 -3.72
C PRO A 30 -5.25 -8.13 -2.36
N ASP A 31 -6.04 -9.20 -2.38
CA ASP A 31 -6.47 -9.92 -1.16
C ASP A 31 -5.29 -10.47 -0.37
N GLU A 32 -4.19 -10.81 -1.02
CA GLU A 32 -2.96 -11.29 -0.39
C GLU A 32 -2.38 -10.22 0.52
N ALA A 33 -2.31 -8.97 0.05
CA ALA A 33 -1.80 -7.84 0.84
C ALA A 33 -2.75 -7.51 2.00
N ILE A 34 -4.07 -7.57 1.77
CA ILE A 34 -5.06 -7.36 2.84
C ILE A 34 -4.94 -8.44 3.92
N ARG A 35 -4.80 -9.71 3.51
CA ARG A 35 -4.60 -10.84 4.44
C ARG A 35 -3.30 -10.70 5.22
N PHE A 36 -2.23 -10.30 4.56
CA PHE A 36 -0.93 -10.10 5.21
C PHE A 36 -1.00 -9.00 6.26
N ALA A 37 -1.57 -7.84 5.92
CA ALA A 37 -1.77 -6.73 6.86
C ALA A 37 -2.67 -7.13 8.04
N ALA A 38 -3.74 -7.89 7.79
CA ALA A 38 -4.60 -8.43 8.83
C ALA A 38 -3.85 -9.37 9.79
N ASN A 39 -2.98 -10.22 9.27
CA ASN A 39 -2.19 -11.14 10.09
C ASN A 39 -1.20 -10.38 10.98
N LEU A 40 -0.51 -9.37 10.44
CA LEU A 40 0.39 -8.51 11.24
C LEU A 40 -0.37 -7.84 12.40
N ALA A 41 -1.53 -7.23 12.11
CA ALA A 41 -2.35 -6.57 13.11
C ALA A 41 -2.90 -7.56 14.15
N ARG A 42 -3.35 -8.74 13.74
CA ARG A 42 -3.86 -9.76 14.67
C ARG A 42 -2.79 -10.27 15.63
N HIS A 43 -1.56 -10.46 15.17
CA HIS A 43 -0.43 -10.77 16.05
C HIS A 43 -0.20 -9.66 17.08
N GLY A 44 -0.26 -8.40 16.65
CA GLY A 44 -0.18 -7.25 17.54
C GLY A 44 -1.32 -7.21 18.55
N GLN A 45 -2.56 -7.45 18.10
CA GLN A 45 -3.75 -7.48 18.94
C GLN A 45 -3.70 -8.59 19.99
N ALA A 46 -3.27 -9.79 19.62
CA ALA A 46 -3.17 -10.92 20.53
C ALA A 46 -2.20 -10.67 21.70
N ARG A 47 -1.15 -9.88 21.46
CA ARG A 47 -0.13 -9.59 22.48
C ARG A 47 -0.35 -8.30 23.27
N ASN A 48 -0.97 -7.28 22.65
CA ASN A 48 -1.12 -5.95 23.23
C ASN A 48 -2.58 -5.50 23.43
N GLY A 49 -3.55 -6.34 23.09
CA GLY A 49 -4.98 -6.02 23.22
C GLY A 49 -5.55 -5.08 22.17
N GLN A 50 -4.72 -4.33 21.45
CA GLN A 50 -5.16 -3.39 20.40
C GLN A 50 -4.16 -3.37 19.26
N ALA A 51 -4.67 -3.53 18.05
CA ALA A 51 -3.93 -3.22 16.83
C ALA A 51 -4.91 -2.75 15.75
N LYS A 52 -4.45 -1.88 14.85
CA LYS A 52 -5.27 -1.37 13.76
C LYS A 52 -4.54 -1.37 12.44
N VAL A 53 -5.30 -1.32 11.35
CA VAL A 53 -4.80 -1.14 9.99
C VAL A 53 -5.44 0.11 9.40
N ASP A 54 -4.63 1.06 8.97
CA ASP A 54 -5.10 2.12 8.08
C ASP A 54 -4.87 1.70 6.63
N VAL A 55 -5.91 1.81 5.82
CA VAL A 55 -5.87 1.53 4.37
C VAL A 55 -5.74 2.84 3.63
N LEU A 56 -4.64 3.01 2.91
CA LEU A 56 -4.35 4.23 2.16
C LEU A 56 -4.27 3.96 0.67
N SER A 57 -5.05 4.68 -0.12
CA SER A 57 -4.82 4.78 -1.56
C SER A 57 -4.37 6.18 -1.95
N VAL A 58 -3.29 6.26 -2.71
CA VAL A 58 -2.76 7.52 -3.23
C VAL A 58 -3.10 7.65 -4.70
N ALA A 59 -4.12 8.46 -5.00
CA ALA A 59 -4.46 8.83 -6.36
C ALA A 59 -3.36 9.71 -6.97
N ARG A 60 -2.80 9.31 -8.10
CA ARG A 60 -1.74 10.06 -8.75
C ARG A 60 -2.27 11.34 -9.40
N ILE A 61 -1.64 12.45 -9.07
CA ILE A 61 -1.85 13.72 -9.73
C ILE A 61 -0.75 13.88 -10.78
N TRP A 62 -1.11 13.85 -12.05
CA TRP A 62 -0.19 13.98 -13.16
C TRP A 62 0.06 15.46 -13.48
N GLY A 63 1.27 15.93 -13.25
CA GLY A 63 1.87 17.10 -13.82
C GLY A 63 1.18 18.48 -13.66
N THR A 64 1.97 19.48 -14.00
CA THR A 64 1.51 20.84 -14.33
C THR A 64 1.98 21.15 -15.75
N SER A 65 1.12 21.70 -16.59
CA SER A 65 1.54 22.30 -17.85
C SER A 65 2.02 23.73 -17.55
N PHE A 66 3.27 24.04 -17.88
CA PHE A 66 3.86 25.38 -17.69
C PHE A 66 3.76 25.95 -16.26
N GLY A 67 3.86 25.10 -15.23
CA GLY A 67 3.80 25.56 -13.83
C GLY A 67 2.39 25.83 -13.29
N LEU A 68 1.35 25.74 -14.13
CA LEU A 68 -0.05 25.90 -13.73
C LEU A 68 -0.73 24.54 -13.54
N PRO A 69 -1.66 24.40 -12.58
CA PRO A 69 -2.48 23.21 -12.45
C PRO A 69 -3.26 22.99 -13.76
N ASN A 70 -3.07 21.84 -14.40
CA ASN A 70 -3.87 21.45 -15.55
C ASN A 70 -5.03 20.57 -15.06
N PRO A 71 -6.30 21.00 -15.18
CA PRO A 71 -7.44 20.21 -14.73
C PRO A 71 -7.53 18.82 -15.37
N GLY A 72 -7.05 18.68 -16.62
CA GLY A 72 -7.00 17.40 -17.32
C GLY A 72 -5.97 16.39 -16.78
N LEU A 73 -5.12 16.83 -15.84
CA LEU A 73 -4.10 16.01 -15.18
C LEU A 73 -4.46 15.68 -13.73
N LEU A 74 -5.61 16.13 -13.27
CA LEU A 74 -6.17 15.75 -11.98
C LEU A 74 -6.98 14.46 -12.14
N PRO A 75 -7.02 13.60 -11.11
CA PRO A 75 -7.91 12.46 -11.12
C PRO A 75 -9.36 12.91 -11.31
N THR A 76 -10.06 12.25 -12.20
CA THR A 76 -11.48 12.49 -12.44
C THR A 76 -12.31 12.10 -11.21
N ARG A 77 -13.55 12.61 -11.10
CA ARG A 77 -14.47 12.21 -10.02
C ARG A 77 -14.63 10.68 -9.99
N LYS A 78 -14.73 10.05 -11.17
CA LYS A 78 -14.85 8.59 -11.32
C LYS A 78 -13.64 7.87 -10.72
N GLU A 79 -12.42 8.31 -11.03
CA GLU A 79 -11.20 7.73 -10.49
C GLU A 79 -11.12 7.88 -8.96
N TRP A 80 -11.57 9.01 -8.42
CA TRP A 80 -11.67 9.21 -6.98
C TRP A 80 -12.69 8.25 -6.33
N ASP A 81 -13.84 8.04 -6.95
CA ASP A 81 -14.86 7.15 -6.44
C ASP A 81 -14.40 5.69 -6.50
N GLU A 82 -13.76 5.28 -7.60
CA GLU A 82 -13.15 3.95 -7.73
C GLU A 82 -12.10 3.70 -6.63
N GLN A 83 -11.27 4.69 -6.30
CA GLN A 83 -10.30 4.57 -5.21
C GLN A 83 -10.97 4.45 -3.84
N ARG A 84 -12.03 5.22 -3.60
CA ARG A 84 -12.82 5.11 -2.36
C ARG A 84 -13.47 3.75 -2.21
N ASP A 85 -14.04 3.21 -3.30
CA ASP A 85 -14.68 1.89 -3.30
C ASP A 85 -13.67 0.77 -3.02
N GLN A 86 -12.48 0.85 -3.61
CA GLN A 86 -11.39 -0.11 -3.36
C GLN A 86 -10.93 -0.07 -1.89
N VAL A 87 -10.74 1.12 -1.35
CA VAL A 87 -10.36 1.30 0.06
C VAL A 87 -11.47 0.78 0.98
N ALA A 88 -12.73 1.13 0.70
CA ALA A 88 -13.86 0.66 1.48
C ALA A 88 -14.02 -0.87 1.45
N ALA A 89 -13.77 -1.49 0.29
CA ALA A 89 -13.77 -2.94 0.15
C ALA A 89 -12.68 -3.60 1.01
N ALA A 90 -11.46 -3.06 0.98
CA ALA A 90 -10.36 -3.55 1.80
C ALA A 90 -10.65 -3.41 3.30
N VAL A 91 -11.19 -2.27 3.73
CA VAL A 91 -11.60 -2.03 5.11
C VAL A 91 -12.66 -3.06 5.55
N LYS A 92 -13.68 -3.33 4.73
CA LYS A 92 -14.69 -4.35 5.03
C LYS A 92 -14.08 -5.74 5.21
N VAL A 93 -13.10 -6.12 4.38
CA VAL A 93 -12.40 -7.42 4.52
C VAL A 93 -11.63 -7.49 5.84
N LEU A 94 -10.93 -6.42 6.22
CA LEU A 94 -10.21 -6.33 7.50
C LEU A 94 -11.16 -6.43 8.69
N GLN A 95 -12.28 -5.71 8.67
CA GLN A 95 -13.29 -5.74 9.72
C GLN A 95 -13.94 -7.12 9.88
N ARG A 96 -14.25 -7.82 8.77
CA ARG A 96 -14.71 -9.22 8.82
C ARG A 96 -13.69 -10.15 9.48
N ARG A 97 -12.41 -9.82 9.41
CA ARG A 97 -11.32 -10.52 10.08
C ARG A 97 -11.09 -10.05 11.53
N LYS A 98 -12.00 -9.25 12.07
CA LYS A 98 -11.95 -8.68 13.43
C LYS A 98 -10.73 -7.79 13.65
N VAL A 99 -10.28 -7.09 12.63
CA VAL A 99 -9.22 -6.08 12.70
C VAL A 99 -9.88 -4.71 12.63
N VAL A 100 -9.51 -3.82 13.55
CA VAL A 100 -9.90 -2.41 13.48
C VAL A 100 -9.26 -1.78 12.27
N ALA A 101 -10.06 -1.21 11.38
CA ALA A 101 -9.55 -0.64 10.14
C ALA A 101 -10.28 0.64 9.74
N GLU A 102 -9.52 1.61 9.26
CA GLU A 102 -9.99 2.86 8.68
C GLU A 102 -9.42 3.05 7.28
N GLY A 103 -10.08 3.83 6.44
CA GLY A 103 -9.70 4.02 5.04
C GLY A 103 -9.52 5.47 4.66
N HIS A 104 -8.47 5.76 3.87
CA HIS A 104 -8.12 7.09 3.40
C HIS A 104 -7.77 7.08 1.92
N VAL A 105 -8.24 8.09 1.18
CA VAL A 105 -7.82 8.36 -0.20
C VAL A 105 -7.26 9.76 -0.27
N ILE A 106 -6.06 9.90 -0.77
CA ILE A 106 -5.37 11.19 -0.90
C ILE A 106 -4.78 11.34 -2.30
N GLY A 107 -4.69 12.59 -2.77
CA GLY A 107 -4.02 12.90 -4.03
C GLY A 107 -2.56 13.28 -3.81
N ALA A 108 -1.64 12.78 -4.64
CA ALA A 108 -0.25 13.22 -4.62
C ALA A 108 0.47 12.98 -5.95
N ARG A 109 1.46 13.84 -6.24
CA ARG A 109 2.36 13.67 -7.38
C ARG A 109 3.38 12.55 -7.17
N HIS A 110 3.83 12.38 -5.94
CA HIS A 110 4.85 11.42 -5.54
C HIS A 110 4.27 10.47 -4.50
N ALA A 111 3.63 9.40 -4.98
CA ALA A 111 2.90 8.46 -4.13
C ALA A 111 3.78 7.89 -3.00
N GLY A 112 4.99 7.42 -3.30
CA GLY A 112 5.85 6.83 -2.29
C GLY A 112 6.28 7.80 -1.19
N LYS A 113 6.57 9.06 -1.53
CA LYS A 113 6.87 10.09 -0.51
C LYS A 113 5.65 10.34 0.37
N ARG A 114 4.46 10.37 -0.24
CA ARG A 114 3.21 10.60 0.49
C ARG A 114 2.87 9.43 1.41
N ILE A 115 3.06 8.19 0.95
CA ILE A 115 2.85 6.99 1.77
C ILE A 115 3.75 7.04 3.02
N ILE A 116 5.04 7.35 2.87
CA ILE A 116 5.96 7.46 4.00
C ILE A 116 5.52 8.58 4.97
N ALA A 117 5.14 9.73 4.44
CA ALA A 117 4.68 10.85 5.25
C ALA A 117 3.39 10.51 6.02
N GLU A 118 2.44 9.81 5.40
CA GLU A 118 1.22 9.38 6.08
C GLU A 118 1.49 8.31 7.14
N ALA A 119 2.39 7.36 6.88
CA ALA A 119 2.80 6.39 7.89
C ALA A 119 3.38 7.08 9.14
N GLN A 120 4.18 8.13 8.95
CA GLN A 120 4.71 8.92 10.06
C GLN A 120 3.62 9.73 10.76
N ARG A 121 2.75 10.41 10.00
CA ARG A 121 1.64 11.20 10.56
C ARG A 121 0.70 10.36 11.43
N LEU A 122 0.42 9.13 10.98
CA LEU A 122 -0.44 8.18 11.67
C LEU A 122 0.31 7.40 12.77
N SER A 123 1.63 7.60 12.90
CA SER A 123 2.48 6.84 13.84
C SER A 123 2.40 5.32 13.60
N CYS A 124 2.41 4.92 12.33
CA CYS A 124 2.45 3.51 11.97
C CYS A 124 3.83 2.91 12.26
N ASP A 125 3.85 1.64 12.66
CA ASP A 125 5.06 0.86 12.96
C ASP A 125 5.45 -0.07 11.80
N ALA A 126 4.57 -0.28 10.82
CA ALA A 126 4.89 -0.99 9.58
C ALA A 126 4.07 -0.48 8.39
N ILE A 127 4.62 -0.64 7.19
CA ILE A 127 3.91 -0.44 5.92
C ILE A 127 3.81 -1.78 5.20
N VAL A 128 2.64 -2.07 4.64
CA VAL A 128 2.40 -3.20 3.72
C VAL A 128 2.02 -2.64 2.36
N MET A 129 2.69 -3.08 1.32
CA MET A 129 2.37 -2.75 -0.07
C MET A 129 2.37 -4.01 -0.93
N ALA A 130 1.55 -4.03 -1.97
CA ALA A 130 1.58 -5.08 -2.96
C ALA A 130 2.52 -4.73 -4.10
N ALA A 131 3.23 -5.72 -4.63
CA ALA A 131 3.94 -5.64 -5.90
C ALA A 131 3.49 -6.79 -6.80
N GLU A 132 3.28 -6.51 -8.08
CA GLU A 132 3.08 -7.57 -9.04
C GLU A 132 4.41 -8.29 -9.28
N ALA A 133 4.42 -9.62 -9.24
CA ALA A 133 5.58 -10.40 -9.61
C ALA A 133 5.99 -10.11 -11.07
N PRO A 134 7.28 -10.00 -11.37
CA PRO A 134 7.74 -9.75 -12.72
C PRO A 134 7.27 -10.88 -13.64
N ARG A 135 6.31 -10.56 -14.50
CA ARG A 135 5.92 -11.46 -15.59
C ARG A 135 7.03 -11.43 -16.63
N HIS A 136 7.51 -12.60 -16.98
CA HIS A 136 8.52 -12.88 -17.99
C HIS A 136 8.96 -11.71 -18.90
N TRP A 137 10.24 -11.56 -19.01
CA TRP A 137 11.15 -10.62 -19.65
C TRP A 137 10.68 -9.88 -20.93
N LEU A 138 9.59 -10.24 -21.57
CA LEU A 138 9.28 -9.84 -22.94
C LEU A 138 8.39 -8.61 -23.12
N ILE A 139 7.64 -8.17 -22.10
CA ILE A 139 6.73 -7.04 -22.28
C ILE A 139 6.77 -6.12 -21.05
N GLY A 140 7.66 -5.14 -21.13
CA GLY A 140 7.42 -3.86 -20.50
C GLY A 140 7.64 -3.77 -19.00
N SER A 141 8.90 -3.58 -18.59
CA SER A 141 9.26 -2.92 -17.33
C SER A 141 8.54 -1.56 -17.10
N LEU A 142 7.86 -1.05 -18.11
CA LEU A 142 7.08 0.20 -18.09
C LEU A 142 5.73 0.09 -17.37
N LEU A 143 5.15 -1.11 -17.25
CA LEU A 143 3.86 -1.34 -16.59
C LEU A 143 4.01 -1.79 -15.15
N TRP A 144 5.24 -2.05 -14.72
CA TRP A 144 5.54 -2.55 -13.38
C TRP A 144 5.89 -1.42 -12.44
N SER A 145 5.08 -1.23 -11.41
CA SER A 145 5.41 -0.22 -10.42
C SER A 145 6.54 -0.67 -9.52
N GLN A 146 7.62 0.10 -9.52
CA GLN A 146 8.73 -0.07 -8.60
C GLN A 146 8.53 0.72 -7.29
N GLU A 147 7.38 1.38 -7.14
CA GLU A 147 7.13 2.26 -6.01
C GLU A 147 7.20 1.52 -4.65
N PRO A 148 6.67 0.28 -4.48
CA PRO A 148 6.81 -0.45 -3.23
C PRO A 148 8.27 -0.64 -2.80
N TYR A 149 9.15 -0.97 -3.75
CA TYR A 149 10.59 -1.12 -3.48
C TYR A 149 11.30 0.21 -3.21
N ARG A 150 10.83 1.30 -3.84
CA ARG A 150 11.32 2.66 -3.55
C ARG A 150 10.92 3.12 -2.16
N VAL A 151 9.67 2.85 -1.75
CA VAL A 151 9.18 3.11 -0.40
C VAL A 151 10.02 2.32 0.60
N ARG A 152 10.22 1.01 0.39
CA ARG A 152 11.04 0.16 1.24
C ARG A 152 12.47 0.69 1.43
N ARG A 153 13.09 1.23 0.39
CA ARG A 153 14.45 1.79 0.49
C ARG A 153 14.53 3.13 1.21
N ARG A 154 13.43 3.89 1.28
CA ARG A 154 13.39 5.26 1.82
C ARG A 154 12.72 5.38 3.17
N ALA A 155 11.87 4.45 3.51
CA ALA A 155 11.17 4.44 4.80
C ALA A 155 12.14 4.15 5.95
N ARG A 156 11.85 4.74 7.11
CA ARG A 156 12.57 4.48 8.38
C ARG A 156 11.87 3.45 9.26
N LEU A 157 10.88 2.77 8.72
CA LEU A 157 10.11 1.71 9.38
C LEU A 157 10.03 0.51 8.43
N PRO A 158 9.73 -0.69 8.94
CA PRO A 158 9.61 -1.90 8.14
C PRO A 158 8.58 -1.75 7.03
N VAL A 159 8.95 -2.10 5.79
CA VAL A 159 8.06 -2.12 4.64
C VAL A 159 8.03 -3.53 4.06
N TYR A 160 6.89 -4.19 4.21
CA TYR A 160 6.62 -5.50 3.66
C TYR A 160 6.04 -5.36 2.26
N VAL A 161 6.73 -5.92 1.29
CA VAL A 161 6.26 -5.96 -0.10
C VAL A 161 5.71 -7.36 -0.36
N VAL A 162 4.40 -7.45 -0.54
CA VAL A 162 3.70 -8.69 -0.84
C VAL A 162 3.67 -8.88 -2.35
N GLU A 163 4.39 -9.87 -2.86
CA GLU A 163 4.38 -10.22 -4.26
C GLU A 163 3.12 -11.02 -4.61
N VAL A 164 2.38 -10.53 -5.59
CA VAL A 164 1.16 -11.17 -6.06
C VAL A 164 1.46 -11.88 -7.37
N SER A 165 1.37 -13.20 -7.35
CA SER A 165 1.40 -14.00 -8.58
C SER A 165 0.14 -13.70 -9.37
N GLY A 166 0.28 -13.10 -10.54
CA GLY A 166 -0.85 -12.80 -11.39
C GLY A 166 -1.65 -14.06 -11.70
N GLY A 167 -2.85 -14.16 -11.13
CA GLY A 167 -3.74 -15.29 -11.29
C GLY A 167 -3.92 -15.65 -12.77
N ARG A 168 -3.65 -16.90 -13.11
CA ARG A 168 -4.22 -17.51 -14.31
C ARG A 168 -5.73 -17.52 -14.10
N THR A 169 -6.45 -16.69 -14.84
CA THR A 169 -7.84 -17.02 -15.15
C THR A 169 -7.79 -18.30 -15.96
N SER A 170 -7.97 -19.45 -15.32
CA SER A 170 -8.31 -20.67 -16.05
C SER A 170 -9.71 -20.42 -16.60
N THR A 171 -9.78 -20.00 -17.83
CA THR A 171 -10.97 -20.15 -18.66
C THR A 171 -11.05 -21.64 -18.95
N GLY A 172 -11.76 -22.35 -18.09
CA GLY A 172 -12.18 -23.72 -18.35
C GLY A 172 -13.15 -23.67 -19.53
N GLY A 173 -12.85 -24.40 -20.57
CA GLY A 173 -13.75 -24.69 -21.66
C GLY A 173 -14.94 -25.55 -21.27
#